data_dc92f78f4a6d385f8bf1ea6795111663
#
_entry.id   dc92f78f4a6d385f8bf1ea6795111663
#
_cell.length_a   1.000
_cell.length_b   1.000
_cell.length_c   1.000
_cell.angle_alpha   90.00
_cell.angle_beta   90.00
_cell.angle_gamma   90.00
#
_symmetry.space_group_name_H-M   'P 1'
#
loop_
_entity.id
_entity.type
_entity.pdbx_description
1 polymer ?
#
loop_
_entity_poly.entity_id
_entity_poly.type
_entity_poly.pdbx_seq_one_letter_code
_entity_poly.pdbx_strand_id
1 'polypeptide(L)'
;TPIVKSTQPIMTPSWSPDGRRLAYVSFEKRSPAIFVQDIISKKRQKLASFSGLNSSPAWSPDGTKIAMTLSKDGQPDIYYFDLTQSRFVRVTSNKAIDTEPTWAADSKSLYFTSERGGRAQIYRYDFATQSTQRVTYQGAKNLSAKQIPGTKSLIVITQVNGFRVARVDPDGSIYMLTTSSLDESPSVAPNGSMVIYSTVYQGRKGLAIVSSDGRFKANLPSSAGEISSPSWGPLLQK
;
A
#
# COMPACT_ATOMS: atom_id res chain seq x y z
N THR A 1 -5.37 20.85 -7.64
CA THR A 1 -4.61 21.70 -6.68
C THR A 1 -3.74 20.83 -5.82
N PRO A 2 -2.42 21.13 -5.63
CA PRO A 2 -1.54 20.36 -4.76
C PRO A 2 -2.03 20.35 -3.32
N ILE A 3 -2.07 19.17 -2.70
CA ILE A 3 -2.41 19.00 -1.27
C ILE A 3 -1.18 19.32 -0.42
N VAL A 4 -0.03 18.80 -0.81
CA VAL A 4 1.27 19.01 -0.16
C VAL A 4 2.29 19.43 -1.21
N LYS A 5 3.15 20.39 -0.88
CA LYS A 5 4.32 20.77 -1.69
C LYS A 5 5.56 20.58 -0.86
N SER A 6 6.59 19.94 -1.42
CA SER A 6 7.89 19.73 -0.77
C SER A 6 8.98 19.67 -1.83
N THR A 7 10.18 20.12 -1.48
CA THR A 7 11.41 19.92 -2.27
C THR A 7 12.03 18.54 -2.04
N GLN A 8 11.54 17.81 -1.03
CA GLN A 8 11.95 16.46 -0.69
C GLN A 8 10.88 15.45 -1.10
N PRO A 9 11.24 14.17 -1.33
CA PRO A 9 10.28 13.15 -1.74
C PRO A 9 9.10 13.03 -0.78
N ILE A 10 7.91 12.88 -1.36
CA ILE A 10 6.66 12.50 -0.69
C ILE A 10 6.20 11.20 -1.34
N MET A 11 5.91 10.18 -0.53
CA MET A 11 5.67 8.82 -1.01
C MET A 11 4.49 8.15 -0.29
N THR A 12 4.00 7.08 -0.88
CA THR A 12 3.03 6.13 -0.31
C THR A 12 1.83 6.81 0.35
N PRO A 13 1.05 7.63 -0.39
CA PRO A 13 -0.15 8.25 0.13
C PRO A 13 -1.24 7.21 0.44
N SER A 14 -1.98 7.42 1.53
CA SER A 14 -3.12 6.62 1.93
C SER A 14 -4.24 7.51 2.45
N TRP A 15 -5.42 7.41 1.85
CA TRP A 15 -6.59 8.19 2.24
C TRP A 15 -7.29 7.60 3.46
N SER A 16 -7.79 8.46 4.34
CA SER A 16 -8.78 8.05 5.33
C SER A 16 -10.09 7.66 4.62
N PRO A 17 -10.88 6.74 5.19
CA PRO A 17 -12.11 6.26 4.54
C PRO A 17 -13.17 7.36 4.33
N ASP A 18 -13.13 8.43 5.11
CA ASP A 18 -13.98 9.62 4.97
C ASP A 18 -13.47 10.62 3.90
N GLY A 19 -12.31 10.37 3.30
CA GLY A 19 -11.68 11.26 2.31
C GLY A 19 -11.17 12.59 2.85
N ARG A 20 -11.18 12.80 4.16
CA ARG A 20 -10.80 14.09 4.79
C ARG A 20 -9.33 14.19 5.14
N ARG A 21 -8.64 13.06 5.33
CA ARG A 21 -7.24 13.03 5.76
C ARG A 21 -6.41 12.18 4.82
N LEU A 22 -5.16 12.59 4.67
CA LEU A 22 -4.16 11.87 3.90
C LEU A 22 -2.98 11.52 4.80
N ALA A 23 -2.65 10.24 4.90
CA ALA A 23 -1.40 9.77 5.49
C ALA A 23 -0.36 9.62 4.38
N TYR A 24 0.88 10.00 4.63
CA TYR A 24 1.97 9.91 3.66
C TYR A 24 3.34 9.93 4.34
N VAL A 25 4.36 9.48 3.62
CA VAL A 25 5.76 9.58 4.03
C VAL A 25 6.38 10.85 3.45
N SER A 26 7.14 11.60 4.25
CA SER A 26 7.92 12.75 3.80
C SER A 26 9.35 12.67 4.32
N PHE A 27 10.30 13.08 3.47
CA PHE A 27 11.74 13.14 3.78
C PHE A 27 12.22 14.56 4.09
N GLU A 28 11.35 15.49 4.46
CA GLU A 28 11.68 16.90 4.67
C GLU A 28 12.80 17.17 5.69
N LYS A 29 13.06 16.26 6.62
CA LYS A 29 14.17 16.32 7.58
C LYS A 29 15.29 15.31 7.27
N ARG A 30 15.47 14.94 6.01
CA ARG A 30 16.44 13.94 5.51
C ARG A 30 16.27 12.53 6.07
N SER A 31 15.22 12.28 6.84
CA SER A 31 14.80 10.97 7.34
C SER A 31 13.31 10.76 7.08
N PRO A 32 12.88 9.53 6.79
CA PRO A 32 11.46 9.26 6.53
C PRO A 32 10.64 9.50 7.80
N ALA A 33 9.53 10.20 7.66
CA ALA A 33 8.53 10.36 8.71
C ALA A 33 7.13 10.24 8.11
N ILE A 34 6.21 9.65 8.86
CA ILE A 34 4.81 9.54 8.49
C ILE A 34 4.05 10.72 9.04
N PHE A 35 3.32 11.38 8.16
CA PHE A 35 2.44 12.49 8.48
C PHE A 35 0.99 12.15 8.17
N VAL A 36 0.09 12.75 8.92
CA VAL A 36 -1.35 12.79 8.62
C VAL A 36 -1.75 14.25 8.44
N GLN A 37 -2.38 14.55 7.33
CA GLN A 37 -2.82 15.91 6.99
C GLN A 37 -4.31 15.93 6.68
N ASP A 38 -5.02 16.87 7.30
CA ASP A 38 -6.39 17.22 6.92
C ASP A 38 -6.36 18.04 5.62
N ILE A 39 -7.13 17.61 4.61
CA ILE A 39 -7.08 18.21 3.27
C ILE A 39 -7.81 19.55 3.18
N ILE A 40 -8.74 19.83 4.09
CA ILE A 40 -9.52 21.06 4.14
C ILE A 40 -8.79 22.12 4.97
N SER A 41 -8.56 21.83 6.24
CA SER A 41 -7.90 22.77 7.19
C SER A 41 -6.39 22.90 6.95
N LYS A 42 -5.77 22.00 6.15
CA LYS A 42 -4.33 21.89 5.93
C LYS A 42 -3.53 21.60 7.20
N LYS A 43 -4.17 21.37 8.33
CA LYS A 43 -3.49 20.97 9.56
C LYS A 43 -2.79 19.64 9.35
N ARG A 44 -1.51 19.59 9.75
CA ARG A 44 -0.62 18.44 9.59
C ARG A 44 -0.06 18.00 10.92
N GLN A 45 -0.13 16.71 11.18
CA GLN A 45 0.43 16.07 12.36
C GLN A 45 1.50 15.05 11.93
N LYS A 46 2.64 15.06 12.59
CA LYS A 46 3.64 14.01 12.45
C LYS A 46 3.21 12.82 13.32
N LEU A 47 2.95 11.68 12.68
CA LEU A 47 2.46 10.47 13.34
C LEU A 47 3.62 9.59 13.81
N ALA A 48 4.61 9.33 12.95
CA ALA A 48 5.75 8.48 13.25
C ALA A 48 7.04 9.10 12.69
N SER A 49 8.11 9.09 13.48
CA SER A 49 9.44 9.60 13.12
C SER A 49 10.49 8.91 14.00
N PHE A 50 10.43 7.59 14.02
CA PHE A 50 11.40 6.77 14.76
C PHE A 50 12.72 6.67 13.98
N SER A 51 13.79 6.26 14.67
CA SER A 51 15.04 5.92 13.98
C SER A 51 14.82 4.78 12.99
N GLY A 52 15.44 4.88 11.81
CA GLY A 52 15.30 3.91 10.74
C GLY A 52 14.07 4.14 9.85
N LEU A 53 13.45 3.04 9.40
CA LEU A 53 12.36 3.06 8.44
C LEU A 53 11.04 3.47 9.10
N ASN A 54 10.35 4.43 8.46
CA ASN A 54 8.97 4.82 8.72
C ASN A 54 8.27 4.90 7.36
N SER A 55 7.49 3.89 6.99
CA SER A 55 6.95 3.80 5.62
C SER A 55 5.58 3.14 5.54
N SER A 56 5.00 3.21 4.34
CA SER A 56 3.81 2.48 3.90
C SER A 56 2.62 2.64 4.84
N PRO A 57 2.21 3.87 5.18
CA PRO A 57 1.00 4.06 5.97
C PRO A 57 -0.22 3.55 5.23
N ALA A 58 -1.13 2.88 5.94
CA ALA A 58 -2.38 2.35 5.41
C ALA A 58 -3.52 2.57 6.41
N TRP A 59 -4.52 3.36 6.04
CA TRP A 59 -5.72 3.56 6.84
C TRP A 59 -6.57 2.29 6.89
N SER A 60 -7.09 1.98 8.07
CA SER A 60 -8.11 0.93 8.21
C SER A 60 -9.45 1.41 7.62
N PRO A 61 -10.24 0.52 7.01
CA PRO A 61 -11.55 0.86 6.45
C PRO A 61 -12.52 1.46 7.47
N ASP A 62 -12.41 1.09 8.75
CA ASP A 62 -13.20 1.66 9.85
C ASP A 62 -12.70 3.04 10.33
N GLY A 63 -11.56 3.51 9.81
CA GLY A 63 -10.98 4.81 10.15
C GLY A 63 -10.36 4.92 11.54
N THR A 64 -10.26 3.81 12.30
CA THR A 64 -9.78 3.82 13.69
C THR A 64 -8.28 3.59 13.83
N LYS A 65 -7.61 3.06 12.79
CA LYS A 65 -6.20 2.68 12.84
C LYS A 65 -5.45 3.08 11.58
N ILE A 66 -4.12 3.26 11.70
CA ILE A 66 -3.21 3.42 10.57
C ILE A 66 -2.10 2.37 10.74
N ALA A 67 -2.09 1.37 9.85
CA ALA A 67 -0.98 0.43 9.77
C ALA A 67 0.23 1.06 9.08
N MET A 68 1.44 0.59 9.39
CA MET A 68 2.69 1.10 8.83
C MET A 68 3.83 0.11 9.03
N THR A 69 4.91 0.33 8.29
CA THR A 69 6.18 -0.36 8.50
C THR A 69 7.11 0.52 9.32
N LEU A 70 7.62 0.01 10.44
CA LEU A 70 8.63 0.65 11.28
C LEU A 70 9.79 -0.29 11.55
N SER A 71 11.03 0.25 11.60
CA SER A 71 12.21 -0.53 12.01
C SER A 71 12.77 -0.09 13.36
N LYS A 72 11.97 0.58 14.19
CA LYS A 72 12.39 1.15 15.48
C LYS A 72 12.90 0.13 16.50
N ASP A 73 12.52 -1.13 16.36
CA ASP A 73 12.91 -2.23 17.26
C ASP A 73 13.91 -3.22 16.57
N GLY A 74 14.69 -2.70 15.58
CA GLY A 74 15.77 -3.41 14.89
C GLY A 74 15.49 -3.57 13.38
N GLN A 75 14.64 -4.49 13.01
CA GLN A 75 14.27 -4.76 11.61
C GLN A 75 12.89 -4.19 11.25
N PRO A 76 12.56 -4.09 9.94
CA PRO A 76 11.23 -3.68 9.52
C PRO A 76 10.16 -4.68 9.95
N ASP A 77 9.18 -4.19 10.68
CA ASP A 77 8.00 -4.92 11.15
C ASP A 77 6.74 -4.11 10.91
N ILE A 78 5.60 -4.81 10.97
CA ILE A 78 4.29 -4.20 10.86
C ILE A 78 3.83 -3.69 12.23
N TYR A 79 3.41 -2.44 12.25
CA TYR A 79 2.78 -1.76 13.37
C TYR A 79 1.45 -1.16 12.93
N TYR A 80 0.60 -0.85 13.88
CA TYR A 80 -0.47 0.13 13.66
C TYR A 80 -0.49 1.17 14.77
N PHE A 81 -0.94 2.36 14.44
CA PHE A 81 -1.29 3.39 15.40
C PHE A 81 -2.80 3.34 15.61
N ASP A 82 -3.22 3.14 16.86
CA ASP A 82 -4.61 3.19 17.28
C ASP A 82 -4.98 4.66 17.55
N LEU A 83 -5.86 5.22 16.72
CA LEU A 83 -6.28 6.61 16.81
C LEU A 83 -7.18 6.89 18.01
N THR A 84 -7.86 5.85 18.54
CA THR A 84 -8.75 5.98 19.69
C THR A 84 -7.97 5.95 21.01
N GLN A 85 -6.91 5.17 21.07
CA GLN A 85 -6.06 4.99 22.25
C GLN A 85 -4.75 5.79 22.17
N SER A 86 -4.48 6.45 21.04
CA SER A 86 -3.25 7.23 20.77
C SER A 86 -1.96 6.45 21.06
N ARG A 87 -1.89 5.17 20.66
CA ARG A 87 -0.73 4.30 20.90
C ARG A 87 -0.32 3.48 19.68
N PHE A 88 0.97 3.16 19.61
CA PHE A 88 1.50 2.18 18.67
C PHE A 88 1.36 0.77 19.20
N VAL A 89 0.98 -0.16 18.31
CA VAL A 89 0.91 -1.60 18.58
C VAL A 89 1.74 -2.32 17.53
N ARG A 90 2.67 -3.16 17.95
CA ARG A 90 3.45 -4.03 17.06
C ARG A 90 2.62 -5.25 16.69
N VAL A 91 2.52 -5.57 15.40
CA VAL A 91 1.77 -6.71 14.87
C VAL A 91 2.68 -7.89 14.59
N THR A 92 3.86 -7.64 14.03
CA THR A 92 4.83 -8.68 13.72
C THR A 92 6.12 -8.48 14.50
N SER A 93 6.78 -9.61 14.89
CA SER A 93 7.99 -9.60 15.71
C SER A 93 8.93 -10.78 15.40
N ASN A 94 8.76 -11.40 14.21
CA ASN A 94 9.66 -12.46 13.78
C ASN A 94 10.99 -11.88 13.24
N LYS A 95 11.96 -12.77 12.89
CA LYS A 95 13.28 -12.32 12.39
C LYS A 95 13.29 -11.93 10.91
N ALA A 96 12.17 -12.00 10.21
CA ALA A 96 12.09 -11.65 8.80
C ALA A 96 11.69 -10.18 8.59
N ILE A 97 11.99 -9.64 7.44
CA ILE A 97 11.53 -8.32 7.01
C ILE A 97 10.05 -8.41 6.66
N ASP A 98 9.23 -7.60 7.35
CA ASP A 98 7.80 -7.45 7.13
C ASP A 98 7.49 -6.01 6.72
N THR A 99 6.86 -5.80 5.56
CA THR A 99 6.64 -4.47 4.98
C THR A 99 5.28 -4.34 4.29
N GLU A 100 4.93 -3.11 3.90
CA GLU A 100 3.80 -2.80 3.01
C GLU A 100 2.44 -3.32 3.51
N PRO A 101 2.03 -3.00 4.75
CA PRO A 101 0.76 -3.45 5.27
C PRO A 101 -0.41 -2.84 4.50
N THR A 102 -1.47 -3.62 4.34
CA THR A 102 -2.78 -3.16 3.88
C THR A 102 -3.88 -3.87 4.67
N TRP A 103 -4.94 -3.14 4.98
CA TRP A 103 -6.07 -3.71 5.70
C TRP A 103 -6.95 -4.56 4.77
N ALA A 104 -7.50 -5.64 5.32
CA ALA A 104 -8.67 -6.28 4.72
C ALA A 104 -9.89 -5.35 4.84
N ALA A 105 -10.86 -5.52 3.95
CA ALA A 105 -12.05 -4.66 3.87
C ALA A 105 -12.89 -4.65 5.16
N ASP A 106 -12.80 -5.71 5.96
CA ASP A 106 -13.50 -5.87 7.24
C ASP A 106 -12.77 -5.23 8.45
N SER A 107 -11.60 -4.63 8.25
CA SER A 107 -10.71 -4.09 9.30
C SER A 107 -10.24 -5.13 10.34
N LYS A 108 -10.47 -6.44 10.12
CA LYS A 108 -10.14 -7.52 11.06
C LYS A 108 -8.86 -8.26 10.74
N SER A 109 -8.23 -7.94 9.62
CA SER A 109 -6.99 -8.56 9.17
C SER A 109 -6.10 -7.57 8.45
N LEU A 110 -4.81 -7.86 8.42
CA LEU A 110 -3.81 -7.16 7.63
C LEU A 110 -3.17 -8.13 6.64
N TYR A 111 -3.04 -7.70 5.38
CA TYR A 111 -2.12 -8.31 4.42
C TYR A 111 -0.81 -7.53 4.46
N PHE A 112 0.31 -8.22 4.29
CA PHE A 112 1.64 -7.60 4.25
C PHE A 112 2.63 -8.45 3.47
N THR A 113 3.68 -7.83 3.01
CA THR A 113 4.83 -8.49 2.37
C THR A 113 5.76 -9.01 3.45
N SER A 114 6.16 -10.31 3.39
CA SER A 114 7.08 -10.91 4.35
C SER A 114 8.10 -11.82 3.68
N GLU A 115 9.33 -11.78 4.16
CA GLU A 115 10.43 -12.64 3.71
C GLU A 115 10.61 -13.90 4.60
N ARG A 116 9.70 -14.19 5.54
CA ARG A 116 9.80 -15.32 6.49
C ARG A 116 9.87 -16.70 5.82
N GLY A 117 9.44 -16.82 4.56
CA GLY A 117 9.56 -18.04 3.76
C GLY A 117 10.79 -18.06 2.86
N GLY A 118 11.79 -17.16 3.06
CA GLY A 118 13.02 -17.04 2.28
C GLY A 118 12.91 -16.09 1.09
N ARG A 119 11.71 -15.85 0.55
CA ARG A 119 11.43 -14.86 -0.51
C ARG A 119 10.19 -14.06 -0.15
N ALA A 120 10.13 -12.82 -0.58
CA ALA A 120 9.00 -11.94 -0.33
C ALA A 120 7.69 -12.52 -0.89
N GLN A 121 6.72 -12.74 0.00
CA GLN A 121 5.39 -13.27 -0.32
C GLN A 121 4.35 -12.52 0.50
N ILE A 122 3.09 -12.62 0.10
CA ILE A 122 1.99 -12.03 0.86
C ILE A 122 1.57 -12.95 1.98
N TYR A 123 1.46 -12.37 3.16
CA TYR A 123 0.93 -13.00 4.37
C TYR A 123 -0.28 -12.21 4.87
N ARG A 124 -1.17 -12.90 5.60
CA ARG A 124 -2.33 -12.31 6.26
C ARG A 124 -2.20 -12.54 7.77
N TYR A 125 -2.32 -11.46 8.53
CA TYR A 125 -2.47 -11.52 9.99
C TYR A 125 -3.94 -11.33 10.35
N ASP A 126 -4.47 -12.21 11.18
CA ASP A 126 -5.84 -12.15 11.70
C ASP A 126 -5.82 -11.71 13.16
N PHE A 127 -6.53 -10.62 13.48
CA PHE A 127 -6.52 -10.04 14.83
C PHE A 127 -7.30 -10.85 15.86
N ALA A 128 -8.31 -11.61 15.44
CA ALA A 128 -9.10 -12.43 16.36
C ALA A 128 -8.32 -13.65 16.86
N THR A 129 -7.60 -14.31 15.94
CA THR A 129 -6.81 -15.51 16.24
C THR A 129 -5.35 -15.21 16.56
N GLN A 130 -4.90 -13.96 16.31
CA GLN A 130 -3.49 -13.53 16.41
C GLN A 130 -2.54 -14.41 15.58
N SER A 131 -3.02 -14.97 14.48
CA SER A 131 -2.26 -15.89 13.65
C SER A 131 -1.85 -15.25 12.32
N THR A 132 -0.71 -15.68 11.77
CA THR A 132 -0.21 -15.27 10.47
C THR A 132 -0.21 -16.46 9.52
N GLN A 133 -0.80 -16.30 8.35
CA GLN A 133 -0.87 -17.32 7.30
C GLN A 133 -0.31 -16.78 5.99
N ARG A 134 0.42 -17.62 5.26
CA ARG A 134 0.88 -17.30 3.90
C ARG A 134 -0.30 -17.33 2.93
N VAL A 135 -0.36 -16.37 2.01
CA VAL A 135 -1.44 -16.21 1.03
C VAL A 135 -0.97 -16.57 -0.39
N THR A 136 0.27 -16.20 -0.75
CA THR A 136 0.80 -16.45 -2.09
C THR A 136 1.88 -17.52 -2.08
N TYR A 137 1.79 -18.45 -3.04
CA TYR A 137 2.69 -19.60 -3.16
C TYR A 137 3.36 -19.67 -4.53
N GLN A 138 2.76 -19.06 -5.55
CA GLN A 138 3.27 -19.01 -6.93
C GLN A 138 4.07 -17.71 -7.15
N GLY A 139 4.92 -17.71 -8.18
CA GLY A 139 5.79 -16.58 -8.50
C GLY A 139 7.05 -16.51 -7.63
N ALA A 140 8.08 -15.82 -8.12
CA ALA A 140 9.35 -15.68 -7.42
C ALA A 140 9.21 -14.77 -6.18
N LYS A 141 8.50 -13.64 -6.34
CA LYS A 141 8.15 -12.70 -5.24
C LYS A 141 6.75 -12.14 -5.49
N ASN A 142 6.04 -11.86 -4.40
CA ASN A 142 4.77 -11.14 -4.42
C ASN A 142 4.82 -10.04 -3.37
N LEU A 143 4.47 -8.81 -3.76
CA LEU A 143 4.64 -7.58 -3.00
C LEU A 143 3.36 -6.74 -3.04
N SER A 144 3.24 -5.76 -2.14
CA SER A 144 2.27 -4.65 -2.22
C SER A 144 0.82 -5.06 -2.41
N ALA A 145 0.34 -6.04 -1.63
CA ALA A 145 -1.03 -6.54 -1.75
C ALA A 145 -2.08 -5.44 -1.51
N LYS A 146 -3.15 -5.46 -2.30
CA LYS A 146 -4.36 -4.64 -2.12
C LYS A 146 -5.58 -5.50 -2.35
N GLN A 147 -6.51 -5.57 -1.39
CA GLN A 147 -7.74 -6.32 -1.58
C GLN A 147 -8.65 -5.62 -2.60
N ILE A 148 -9.25 -6.40 -3.50
CA ILE A 148 -10.28 -5.89 -4.40
C ILE A 148 -11.58 -5.78 -3.60
N PRO A 149 -12.16 -4.57 -3.47
CA PRO A 149 -13.41 -4.35 -2.75
C PRO A 149 -14.53 -5.30 -3.19
N GLY A 150 -15.30 -5.80 -2.23
CA GLY A 150 -16.40 -6.75 -2.47
C GLY A 150 -15.97 -8.19 -2.78
N THR A 151 -14.66 -8.48 -2.79
CA THR A 151 -14.12 -9.81 -3.08
C THR A 151 -13.10 -10.25 -2.04
N LYS A 152 -12.63 -11.50 -2.15
CA LYS A 152 -11.47 -12.01 -1.40
C LYS A 152 -10.18 -12.02 -2.24
N SER A 153 -10.25 -11.58 -3.50
CA SER A 153 -9.09 -11.51 -4.40
C SER A 153 -8.20 -10.31 -4.05
N LEU A 154 -6.92 -10.44 -4.35
CA LEU A 154 -5.91 -9.41 -4.12
C LEU A 154 -5.30 -8.95 -5.45
N ILE A 155 -4.94 -7.68 -5.51
CA ILE A 155 -3.97 -7.17 -6.47
C ILE A 155 -2.61 -7.20 -5.80
N VAL A 156 -1.60 -7.68 -6.52
CA VAL A 156 -0.21 -7.74 -6.05
C VAL A 156 0.74 -7.27 -7.14
N ILE A 157 1.95 -6.92 -6.77
CA ILE A 157 3.09 -6.86 -7.68
C ILE A 157 3.80 -8.21 -7.62
N THR A 158 3.84 -8.93 -8.72
CA THR A 158 4.52 -10.23 -8.81
C THR A 158 5.77 -10.14 -9.69
N GLN A 159 6.81 -10.88 -9.32
CA GLN A 159 8.06 -10.95 -10.09
C GLN A 159 8.02 -12.13 -11.05
N VAL A 160 7.84 -11.82 -12.35
CA VAL A 160 7.93 -12.75 -13.49
C VAL A 160 8.54 -11.99 -14.66
N ASN A 161 9.82 -12.20 -14.95
CA ASN A 161 10.56 -11.41 -15.96
C ASN A 161 10.39 -9.88 -15.77
N GLY A 162 10.62 -9.39 -14.53
CA GLY A 162 10.32 -8.05 -14.08
C GLY A 162 9.19 -8.03 -13.07
N PHE A 163 8.70 -6.85 -12.72
CA PHE A 163 7.61 -6.65 -11.77
C PHE A 163 6.33 -6.27 -12.51
N ARG A 164 5.24 -6.97 -12.26
CA ARG A 164 3.95 -6.83 -12.94
C ARG A 164 2.78 -6.78 -11.98
N VAL A 165 1.74 -6.05 -12.35
CA VAL A 165 0.47 -6.12 -11.64
C VAL A 165 -0.21 -7.46 -11.95
N ALA A 166 -0.61 -8.17 -10.90
CA ALA A 166 -1.34 -9.43 -11.01
C ALA A 166 -2.52 -9.46 -10.03
N ARG A 167 -3.52 -10.27 -10.34
CA ARG A 167 -4.61 -10.64 -9.45
C ARG A 167 -4.31 -12.02 -8.86
N VAL A 168 -4.50 -12.14 -7.54
CA VAL A 168 -4.44 -13.41 -6.81
C VAL A 168 -5.86 -13.73 -6.33
N ASP A 169 -6.37 -14.87 -6.75
CA ASP A 169 -7.70 -15.34 -6.32
C ASP A 169 -7.62 -16.19 -5.03
N PRO A 170 -8.73 -16.41 -4.32
CA PRO A 170 -8.74 -17.12 -3.03
C PRO A 170 -8.22 -18.56 -3.08
N ASP A 171 -8.24 -19.19 -4.24
CA ASP A 171 -7.68 -20.53 -4.50
C ASP A 171 -6.13 -20.52 -4.68
N GLY A 172 -5.52 -19.32 -4.64
CA GLY A 172 -4.08 -19.12 -4.83
C GLY A 172 -3.64 -18.96 -6.28
N SER A 173 -4.55 -18.99 -7.24
CA SER A 173 -4.26 -18.75 -8.67
C SER A 173 -3.81 -17.31 -8.89
N ILE A 174 -2.77 -17.10 -9.73
CA ILE A 174 -2.22 -15.79 -10.08
C ILE A 174 -2.48 -15.50 -11.55
N TYR A 175 -3.13 -14.37 -11.83
CA TYR A 175 -3.44 -13.89 -13.17
C TYR A 175 -2.69 -12.59 -13.46
N MET A 176 -1.81 -12.60 -14.49
CA MET A 176 -1.09 -11.39 -14.92
C MET A 176 -2.07 -10.39 -15.53
N LEU A 177 -2.15 -9.20 -14.97
CA LEU A 177 -2.99 -8.11 -15.50
C LEU A 177 -2.19 -7.22 -16.45
N THR A 178 -0.85 -7.15 -16.31
CA THR A 178 0.02 -6.32 -17.14
C THR A 178 1.12 -7.13 -17.80
N THR A 179 1.73 -6.57 -18.84
CA THR A 179 2.86 -7.12 -19.58
C THR A 179 4.13 -6.30 -19.47
N SER A 180 4.07 -5.15 -18.79
CA SER A 180 5.21 -4.30 -18.44
C SER A 180 6.18 -5.03 -17.48
N SER A 181 7.35 -4.48 -17.25
CA SER A 181 8.39 -5.13 -16.43
C SER A 181 8.81 -4.32 -15.20
N LEU A 182 8.26 -3.12 -15.03
CA LEU A 182 8.62 -2.18 -13.94
C LEU A 182 7.37 -1.55 -13.32
N ASP A 183 6.36 -2.37 -13.02
CA ASP A 183 5.17 -1.91 -12.35
C ASP A 183 5.38 -1.86 -10.83
N GLU A 184 4.84 -0.83 -10.20
CA GLU A 184 4.95 -0.62 -8.75
C GLU A 184 3.75 0.13 -8.19
N SER A 185 3.58 0.09 -6.87
CA SER A 185 2.60 0.92 -6.12
C SER A 185 1.17 0.82 -6.64
N PRO A 186 0.58 -0.38 -6.74
CA PRO A 186 -0.79 -0.54 -7.20
C PRO A 186 -1.78 0.03 -6.18
N SER A 187 -2.84 0.66 -6.67
CA SER A 187 -3.98 1.11 -5.88
C SER A 187 -5.28 0.73 -6.56
N VAL A 188 -6.20 0.10 -5.83
CA VAL A 188 -7.47 -0.40 -6.35
C VAL A 188 -8.54 0.68 -6.19
N ALA A 189 -9.35 0.88 -7.21
CA ALA A 189 -10.50 1.79 -7.15
C ALA A 189 -11.53 1.33 -6.10
N PRO A 190 -12.24 2.25 -5.43
CA PRO A 190 -13.20 1.90 -4.37
C PRO A 190 -14.32 0.97 -4.81
N ASN A 191 -14.67 0.96 -6.08
CA ASN A 191 -15.65 0.03 -6.66
C ASN A 191 -15.05 -1.31 -7.13
N GLY A 192 -13.74 -1.52 -6.92
CA GLY A 192 -13.04 -2.74 -7.29
C GLY A 192 -12.77 -2.96 -8.78
N SER A 193 -13.25 -2.07 -9.67
CA SER A 193 -13.20 -2.31 -11.12
C SER A 193 -11.86 -2.02 -11.78
N MET A 194 -11.07 -1.09 -11.22
CA MET A 194 -9.84 -0.60 -11.82
C MET A 194 -8.69 -0.58 -10.83
N VAL A 195 -7.48 -0.73 -11.36
CA VAL A 195 -6.21 -0.59 -10.63
C VAL A 195 -5.39 0.50 -11.31
N ILE A 196 -4.98 1.52 -10.56
CA ILE A 196 -3.97 2.49 -11.00
C ILE A 196 -2.63 2.05 -10.43
N TYR A 197 -1.57 2.19 -11.21
CA TYR A 197 -0.22 1.80 -10.81
C TYR A 197 0.83 2.67 -11.48
N SER A 198 2.02 2.71 -10.90
CA SER A 198 3.18 3.34 -11.52
C SER A 198 3.86 2.33 -12.45
N THR A 199 4.34 2.81 -13.58
CA THR A 199 5.07 1.99 -14.56
C THR A 199 6.09 2.83 -15.31
N VAL A 200 6.95 2.18 -16.08
CA VAL A 200 7.87 2.85 -17.01
C VAL A 200 7.38 2.63 -18.43
N TYR A 201 7.08 3.70 -19.13
CA TYR A 201 6.71 3.70 -20.53
C TYR A 201 7.63 4.61 -21.32
N GLN A 202 8.24 4.08 -22.41
CA GLN A 202 9.24 4.80 -23.23
C GLN A 202 10.37 5.44 -22.40
N GLY A 203 10.86 4.72 -21.38
CA GLY A 203 11.96 5.16 -20.51
C GLY A 203 11.59 6.22 -19.46
N ARG A 204 10.31 6.59 -19.33
CA ARG A 204 9.83 7.58 -18.34
C ARG A 204 8.87 6.94 -17.34
N LYS A 205 9.03 7.30 -16.07
CA LYS A 205 8.04 6.95 -15.04
C LYS A 205 6.73 7.70 -15.27
N GLY A 206 5.64 6.95 -15.20
CA GLY A 206 4.29 7.46 -15.36
C GLY A 206 3.26 6.56 -14.69
N LEU A 207 2.00 6.90 -14.88
CA LEU A 207 0.88 6.12 -14.36
C LEU A 207 0.18 5.37 -15.49
N ALA A 208 -0.36 4.21 -15.15
CA ALA A 208 -1.25 3.47 -16.02
C ALA A 208 -2.43 2.91 -15.22
N ILE A 209 -3.47 2.52 -15.92
CA ILE A 209 -4.63 1.84 -15.35
C ILE A 209 -4.87 0.52 -16.06
N VAL A 210 -5.38 -0.44 -15.28
CA VAL A 210 -5.84 -1.73 -15.79
C VAL A 210 -7.13 -2.11 -15.07
N SER A 211 -8.08 -2.75 -15.77
CA SER A 211 -9.26 -3.31 -15.11
C SER A 211 -8.87 -4.54 -14.27
N SER A 212 -9.62 -4.81 -13.20
CA SER A 212 -9.35 -5.93 -12.29
C SER A 212 -9.46 -7.30 -12.96
N ASP A 213 -10.12 -7.37 -14.13
CA ASP A 213 -10.21 -8.55 -15.00
C ASP A 213 -9.14 -8.58 -16.11
N GLY A 214 -8.30 -7.53 -16.22
CA GLY A 214 -7.21 -7.42 -17.18
C GLY A 214 -7.63 -7.08 -18.63
N ARG A 215 -8.92 -6.86 -18.90
CA ARG A 215 -9.44 -6.64 -20.27
C ARG A 215 -9.19 -5.24 -20.80
N PHE A 216 -9.15 -4.24 -19.93
CA PHE A 216 -8.88 -2.85 -20.30
C PHE A 216 -7.53 -2.41 -19.73
N LYS A 217 -6.74 -1.70 -20.53
CA LYS A 217 -5.44 -1.10 -20.13
C LYS A 217 -5.28 0.26 -20.81
N ALA A 218 -4.77 1.24 -20.08
CA ALA A 218 -4.43 2.54 -20.63
C ALA A 218 -3.28 3.19 -19.87
N ASN A 219 -2.39 3.87 -20.60
CA ASN A 219 -1.41 4.77 -19.98
C ASN A 219 -2.09 6.12 -19.70
N LEU A 220 -1.79 6.71 -18.56
CA LEU A 220 -2.25 8.03 -18.19
C LEU A 220 -1.19 9.05 -18.59
N PRO A 221 -1.51 9.96 -19.55
CA PRO A 221 -0.54 10.95 -19.99
C PRO A 221 -0.18 11.91 -18.84
N SER A 222 1.10 12.24 -18.73
CA SER A 222 1.60 13.30 -17.86
C SER A 222 2.17 14.41 -18.70
N SER A 223 1.73 15.64 -18.46
CA SER A 223 2.25 16.83 -19.15
C SER A 223 3.55 17.36 -18.55
N ALA A 224 3.94 16.95 -17.35
CA ALA A 224 5.13 17.44 -16.67
C ALA A 224 5.65 16.47 -15.61
N GLY A 225 6.97 16.18 -15.69
CA GLY A 225 7.69 15.44 -14.66
C GLY A 225 7.37 13.94 -14.56
N GLU A 226 8.04 13.29 -13.63
CA GLU A 226 7.78 11.90 -13.27
C GLU A 226 6.67 11.83 -12.21
N ILE A 227 5.74 10.91 -12.41
CA ILE A 227 4.62 10.67 -11.49
C ILE A 227 4.72 9.24 -10.97
N SER A 228 4.56 9.06 -9.67
CA SER A 228 4.62 7.75 -9.01
C SER A 228 3.72 7.68 -7.78
N SER A 229 3.58 6.48 -7.21
CA SER A 229 2.83 6.21 -5.97
C SER A 229 1.38 6.72 -6.00
N PRO A 230 0.56 6.28 -6.97
CA PRO A 230 -0.84 6.70 -7.03
C PRO A 230 -1.63 6.12 -5.85
N SER A 231 -2.69 6.82 -5.47
CA SER A 231 -3.66 6.33 -4.47
C SER A 231 -5.07 6.77 -4.86
N TRP A 232 -5.95 5.81 -5.05
CA TRP A 232 -7.38 6.07 -5.17
C TRP A 232 -7.91 6.63 -3.85
N GLY A 233 -8.68 7.71 -3.92
CA GLY A 233 -9.47 8.18 -2.78
C GLY A 233 -10.74 7.35 -2.61
N PRO A 234 -11.41 7.43 -1.44
CA PRO A 234 -12.71 6.78 -1.24
C PRO A 234 -13.79 7.43 -2.12
N LEU A 235 -14.89 6.70 -2.35
CA LEU A 235 -16.10 7.30 -2.93
C LEU A 235 -16.65 8.30 -1.92
N LEU A 236 -16.64 9.58 -2.29
CA LEU A 236 -17.28 10.61 -1.47
C LEU A 236 -18.79 10.44 -1.59
N GLN A 237 -19.46 10.17 -0.46
CA GLN A 237 -20.91 10.26 -0.41
C GLN A 237 -21.30 11.74 -0.62
N LYS A 238 -22.22 11.97 -1.56
CA LYS A 238 -22.80 13.30 -1.81
C LYS A 238 -23.70 13.72 -0.64
#